data_24388e2d9f34215184006969cc8d590c
#
_entry.id   24388e2d9f34215184006969cc8d590c
#
_cell.length_a   1.000
_cell.length_b   1.000
_cell.length_c   1.000
_cell.angle_alpha   90.00
_cell.angle_beta   90.00
_cell.angle_gamma   90.00
#
_symmetry.space_group_name_H-M   'P 1'
#
loop_
_entity.id
_entity.type
_entity.pdbx_description
1 polymer ?
#
loop_
_entity_poly.entity_id
_entity_poly.type
_entity_poly.pdbx_seq_one_letter_code
_entity_poly.pdbx_strand_id
1 'polypeptide(L)'
;AASDVYKRQATILSQACSAIWVLSFLFSRRASLPLERRYMRLDRRIVLSMFALGISPFIMASTESLVGFVLNSSLKNFGDIYVSALAILQSAMQFASVPLTGFAQGFVPIISYNYGHGDKQRVKDCFRIVLIVMFSFNLILMLFMILFPSTVASAFTSDEELIDTVRWVMPIFLAGMTIFGLQRACQNMFVALGQAKISIFIALLRKVILLIPLALLLPHFMGVTGVYAAEAVSDATAAICCTLLFIWKFPKILGKIKKKEERAAQ
;
A
#
# COMPACT_ATOMS: atom_id res chain seq x y z
N ALA A 1 23.80 11.30 -19.29
CA ALA A 1 23.14 10.97 -20.57
C ALA A 1 23.33 9.50 -20.98
N ALA A 2 24.57 8.97 -21.14
CA ALA A 2 24.79 7.57 -21.54
C ALA A 2 24.28 6.58 -20.47
N SER A 3 24.50 6.82 -19.19
CA SER A 3 24.02 5.98 -18.06
C SER A 3 22.50 5.85 -18.05
N ASP A 4 21.76 6.90 -18.40
CA ASP A 4 20.29 6.87 -18.38
C ASP A 4 19.72 6.07 -19.57
N VAL A 5 20.41 6.08 -20.71
CA VAL A 5 20.05 5.26 -21.86
C VAL A 5 20.22 3.78 -21.54
N TYR A 6 21.33 3.37 -20.94
CA TYR A 6 21.57 1.98 -20.52
C TYR A 6 20.57 1.50 -19.47
N LYS A 7 20.21 2.34 -18.48
CA LYS A 7 19.19 2.02 -17.50
C LYS A 7 17.82 1.78 -18.14
N ARG A 8 17.43 2.63 -19.09
CA ARG A 8 16.17 2.47 -19.84
C ARG A 8 16.18 1.22 -20.69
N GLN A 9 17.29 0.93 -21.39
CA GLN A 9 17.43 -0.29 -22.17
C GLN A 9 17.34 -1.55 -21.30
N ALA A 10 18.01 -1.59 -20.15
CA ALA A 10 17.93 -2.70 -19.22
C ALA A 10 16.49 -2.93 -18.72
N THR A 11 15.74 -1.87 -18.44
CA THR A 11 14.34 -1.94 -18.03
C THR A 11 13.47 -2.52 -19.16
N ILE A 12 13.65 -2.04 -20.40
CA ILE A 12 12.89 -2.54 -21.56
C ILE A 12 13.17 -4.03 -21.80
N LEU A 13 14.45 -4.45 -21.76
CA LEU A 13 14.83 -5.84 -21.92
C LEU A 13 14.24 -6.74 -20.84
N SER A 14 14.30 -6.31 -19.58
CA SER A 14 13.71 -7.04 -18.45
C SER A 14 12.19 -7.21 -18.61
N GLN A 15 11.49 -6.15 -18.99
CA GLN A 15 10.05 -6.21 -19.24
C GLN A 15 9.70 -7.07 -20.44
N ALA A 16 10.49 -7.00 -21.51
CA ALA A 16 10.31 -7.85 -22.70
C ALA A 16 10.50 -9.33 -22.35
N CYS A 17 11.54 -9.69 -21.61
CA CYS A 17 11.75 -11.06 -21.14
C CYS A 17 10.58 -11.57 -20.28
N SER A 18 10.11 -10.74 -19.34
CA SER A 18 8.96 -11.09 -18.52
C SER A 18 7.69 -11.27 -19.35
N ALA A 19 7.43 -10.39 -20.31
CA ALA A 19 6.28 -10.49 -21.20
C ALA A 19 6.34 -11.76 -22.08
N ILE A 20 7.49 -12.07 -22.66
CA ILE A 20 7.70 -13.28 -23.47
C ILE A 20 7.46 -14.53 -22.60
N TRP A 21 7.99 -14.56 -21.39
CA TRP A 21 7.79 -15.68 -20.47
C TRP A 21 6.31 -15.91 -20.14
N VAL A 22 5.60 -14.84 -19.75
CA VAL A 22 4.17 -14.92 -19.41
C VAL A 22 3.34 -15.33 -20.61
N LEU A 23 3.57 -14.75 -21.78
CA LEU A 23 2.86 -15.11 -23.02
C LEU A 23 3.13 -16.56 -23.41
N SER A 24 4.38 -17.00 -23.35
CA SER A 24 4.76 -18.39 -23.64
C SER A 24 4.04 -19.38 -22.72
N PHE A 25 3.92 -19.03 -21.43
CA PHE A 25 3.16 -19.84 -20.48
C PHE A 25 1.66 -19.86 -20.81
N LEU A 26 1.04 -18.69 -21.10
CA LEU A 26 -0.40 -18.58 -21.40
C LEU A 26 -0.80 -19.28 -22.70
N PHE A 27 0.11 -19.34 -23.69
CA PHE A 27 -0.10 -20.13 -24.92
C PHE A 27 0.24 -21.62 -24.75
N SER A 28 0.81 -22.00 -23.62
CA SER A 28 1.14 -23.38 -23.31
C SER A 28 -0.10 -24.16 -22.84
N ARG A 29 -0.14 -25.46 -23.14
CA ARG A 29 -1.15 -26.40 -22.61
C ARG A 29 -1.10 -26.59 -21.08
N ARG A 30 -0.08 -26.02 -20.40
CA ARG A 30 0.07 -26.06 -18.94
C ARG A 30 -0.73 -24.96 -18.24
N ALA A 31 -1.22 -23.96 -18.98
CA ALA A 31 -2.05 -22.91 -18.41
C ALA A 31 -3.45 -23.46 -18.10
N SER A 32 -3.95 -23.18 -16.88
CA SER A 32 -5.33 -23.53 -16.50
C SER A 32 -6.39 -22.83 -17.36
N LEU A 33 -6.04 -21.68 -17.94
CA LEU A 33 -6.86 -20.89 -18.86
C LEU A 33 -5.98 -20.51 -20.06
N PRO A 34 -5.86 -21.38 -21.08
CA PRO A 34 -5.05 -21.06 -22.26
C PRO A 34 -5.72 -19.96 -23.08
N LEU A 35 -4.88 -19.10 -23.67
CA LEU A 35 -5.34 -18.06 -24.60
C LEU A 35 -5.74 -18.70 -25.95
N GLU A 36 -7.03 -18.75 -26.23
CA GLU A 36 -7.55 -19.21 -27.50
C GLU A 36 -8.08 -18.03 -28.33
N ARG A 37 -7.66 -17.93 -29.56
CA ARG A 37 -8.12 -16.89 -30.51
C ARG A 37 -9.64 -16.85 -30.68
N ARG A 38 -10.30 -17.99 -30.50
CA ARG A 38 -11.75 -18.12 -30.59
C ARG A 38 -12.49 -17.24 -29.56
N TYR A 39 -11.91 -17.02 -28.38
CA TYR A 39 -12.51 -16.25 -27.28
C TYR A 39 -12.03 -14.79 -27.25
N MET A 40 -11.19 -14.36 -28.16
CA MET A 40 -10.71 -12.97 -28.26
C MET A 40 -11.75 -12.05 -28.91
N ARG A 41 -12.99 -12.16 -28.49
CA ARG A 41 -14.08 -11.24 -28.87
C ARG A 41 -14.38 -10.31 -27.72
N LEU A 42 -14.44 -9.00 -28.01
CA LEU A 42 -14.82 -8.01 -27.01
C LEU A 42 -16.33 -8.13 -26.73
N ASP A 43 -16.67 -8.62 -25.54
CA ASP A 43 -18.03 -8.58 -25.02
C ASP A 43 -18.17 -7.32 -24.15
N ARG A 44 -19.11 -6.44 -24.52
CA ARG A 44 -19.36 -5.18 -23.83
C ARG A 44 -19.68 -5.38 -22.35
N ARG A 45 -20.36 -6.45 -21.96
CA ARG A 45 -20.69 -6.72 -20.56
C ARG A 45 -19.46 -7.08 -19.74
N ILE A 46 -18.57 -7.90 -20.31
CA ILE A 46 -17.31 -8.30 -19.68
C ILE A 46 -16.39 -7.09 -19.57
N VAL A 47 -16.24 -6.32 -20.65
CA VAL A 47 -15.41 -5.11 -20.68
C VAL A 47 -15.88 -4.08 -19.64
N LEU A 48 -17.19 -3.80 -19.56
CA LEU A 48 -17.74 -2.89 -18.55
C LEU A 48 -17.49 -3.39 -17.11
N SER A 49 -17.62 -4.68 -16.87
CA SER A 49 -17.31 -5.27 -15.56
C SER A 49 -15.83 -5.15 -15.21
N MET A 50 -14.93 -5.34 -16.18
CA MET A 50 -13.49 -5.15 -15.99
C MET A 50 -13.16 -3.69 -15.68
N PHE A 51 -13.75 -2.72 -16.41
CA PHE A 51 -13.57 -1.30 -16.11
C PHE A 51 -14.09 -0.93 -14.72
N ALA A 52 -15.26 -1.43 -14.34
CA ALA A 52 -15.82 -1.20 -13.00
C ALA A 52 -14.91 -1.73 -11.88
N LEU A 53 -14.27 -2.88 -12.08
CA LEU A 53 -13.28 -3.42 -11.15
C LEU A 53 -11.97 -2.62 -11.16
N GLY A 54 -11.54 -2.14 -12.34
CA GLY A 54 -10.31 -1.37 -12.54
C GLY A 54 -10.37 0.06 -12.01
N ILE A 55 -11.55 0.65 -11.84
CA ILE A 55 -11.72 2.02 -11.31
C ILE A 55 -11.09 2.16 -9.92
N SER A 56 -11.25 1.17 -9.06
CA SER A 56 -10.73 1.24 -7.68
C SER A 56 -9.20 1.34 -7.63
N PRO A 57 -8.42 0.42 -8.22
CA PRO A 57 -6.97 0.55 -8.27
C PRO A 57 -6.50 1.77 -9.08
N PHE A 58 -7.24 2.20 -10.11
CA PHE A 58 -6.95 3.42 -10.86
C PHE A 58 -7.03 4.67 -9.96
N ILE A 59 -8.11 4.83 -9.20
CA ILE A 59 -8.27 5.94 -8.26
C ILE A 59 -7.13 5.92 -7.23
N MET A 60 -6.78 4.75 -6.69
CA MET A 60 -5.70 4.63 -5.71
C MET A 60 -4.35 5.04 -6.32
N ALA A 61 -4.01 4.58 -7.52
CA ALA A 61 -2.75 4.93 -8.18
C ALA A 61 -2.70 6.42 -8.57
N SER A 62 -3.80 6.98 -9.08
CA SER A 62 -3.91 8.40 -9.40
C SER A 62 -3.75 9.28 -8.16
N THR A 63 -4.30 8.84 -7.04
CA THR A 63 -4.17 9.53 -5.74
C THR A 63 -2.72 9.52 -5.25
N GLU A 64 -2.00 8.42 -5.40
CA GLU A 64 -0.57 8.35 -5.07
C GLU A 64 0.27 9.34 -5.89
N SER A 65 0.00 9.42 -7.20
CA SER A 65 0.67 10.38 -8.09
C SER A 65 0.38 11.83 -7.71
N LEU A 66 -0.89 12.14 -7.35
CA LEU A 66 -1.29 13.47 -6.90
C LEU A 66 -0.58 13.85 -5.59
N VAL A 67 -0.51 12.94 -4.64
CA VAL A 67 0.21 13.15 -3.37
C VAL A 67 1.68 13.40 -3.63
N GLY A 68 2.32 12.58 -4.49
CA GLY A 68 3.72 12.77 -4.88
C GLY A 68 3.96 14.15 -5.48
N PHE A 69 3.05 14.61 -6.36
CA PHE A 69 3.14 15.95 -6.94
C PHE A 69 3.03 17.06 -5.87
N VAL A 70 2.06 16.96 -4.96
CA VAL A 70 1.85 17.95 -3.89
C VAL A 70 3.06 18.02 -2.96
N LEU A 71 3.56 16.88 -2.49
CA LEU A 71 4.72 16.83 -1.59
C LEU A 71 5.98 17.39 -2.26
N ASN A 72 6.28 16.97 -3.49
CA ASN A 72 7.45 17.47 -4.23
C ASN A 72 7.34 18.98 -4.51
N SER A 73 6.16 19.46 -4.91
CA SER A 73 5.94 20.89 -5.15
C SER A 73 6.07 21.71 -3.86
N SER A 74 5.58 21.21 -2.73
CA SER A 74 5.71 21.88 -1.44
C SER A 74 7.16 21.94 -0.98
N LEU A 75 7.93 20.84 -1.12
CA LEU A 75 9.33 20.78 -0.70
C LEU A 75 10.26 21.57 -1.61
N LYS A 76 9.97 21.67 -2.90
CA LYS A 76 10.77 22.43 -3.87
C LYS A 76 10.93 23.90 -3.47
N ASN A 77 9.92 24.48 -2.82
CA ASN A 77 9.97 25.85 -2.32
C ASN A 77 11.03 26.05 -1.20
N PHE A 78 11.46 24.97 -0.54
CA PHE A 78 12.46 25.00 0.54
C PHE A 78 13.87 24.60 0.06
N GLY A 79 13.98 23.93 -1.10
CA GLY A 79 15.26 23.52 -1.71
C GLY A 79 15.23 22.09 -2.25
N ASP A 80 16.06 21.86 -3.26
CA ASP A 80 16.13 20.56 -3.95
C ASP A 80 16.66 19.42 -3.07
N ILE A 81 17.41 19.74 -2.01
CA ILE A 81 17.91 18.75 -1.06
C ILE A 81 16.77 18.05 -0.32
N TYR A 82 15.71 18.79 0.01
CA TYR A 82 14.54 18.21 0.69
C TYR A 82 13.71 17.30 -0.23
N VAL A 83 13.65 17.64 -1.52
CA VAL A 83 13.04 16.76 -2.53
C VAL A 83 13.81 15.46 -2.66
N SER A 84 15.16 15.56 -2.68
CA SER A 84 16.05 14.39 -2.71
C SER A 84 15.93 13.54 -1.45
N ALA A 85 15.83 14.17 -0.28
CA ALA A 85 15.58 13.48 0.97
C ALA A 85 14.23 12.73 0.96
N LEU A 86 13.15 13.35 0.45
CA LEU A 86 11.87 12.68 0.28
C LEU A 86 11.97 11.43 -0.62
N ALA A 87 12.73 11.50 -1.71
CA ALA A 87 12.94 10.36 -2.60
C ALA A 87 13.63 9.18 -1.89
N ILE A 88 14.61 9.44 -1.01
CA ILE A 88 15.25 8.42 -0.18
C ILE A 88 14.22 7.83 0.81
N LEU A 89 13.44 8.66 1.50
CA LEU A 89 12.41 8.21 2.43
C LEU A 89 11.37 7.33 1.74
N GLN A 90 10.89 7.73 0.57
CA GLN A 90 9.93 6.94 -0.21
C GLN A 90 10.53 5.61 -0.67
N SER A 91 11.81 5.59 -1.07
CA SER A 91 12.52 4.36 -1.46
C SER A 91 12.67 3.40 -0.27
N ALA A 92 13.03 3.91 0.90
CA ALA A 92 13.11 3.14 2.13
C ALA A 92 11.74 2.56 2.53
N MET A 93 10.68 3.36 2.43
CA MET A 93 9.30 2.90 2.65
C MET A 93 8.85 1.83 1.65
N GLN A 94 9.21 1.99 0.38
CA GLN A 94 8.90 1.00 -0.66
C GLN A 94 9.55 -0.34 -0.29
N PHE A 95 10.82 -0.34 0.10
CA PHE A 95 11.52 -1.54 0.55
C PHE A 95 10.82 -2.19 1.74
N ALA A 96 10.38 -1.41 2.73
CA ALA A 96 9.63 -1.88 3.88
C ALA A 96 8.24 -2.45 3.51
N SER A 97 7.59 -1.89 2.49
CA SER A 97 6.23 -2.26 2.09
C SER A 97 6.15 -3.56 1.29
N VAL A 98 7.20 -3.92 0.55
CA VAL A 98 7.22 -5.12 -0.32
C VAL A 98 6.95 -6.41 0.46
N PRO A 99 7.65 -6.73 1.56
CA PRO A 99 7.37 -7.93 2.34
C PRO A 99 5.96 -7.96 2.92
N LEU A 100 5.45 -6.82 3.41
CA LEU A 100 4.09 -6.72 3.93
C LEU A 100 3.04 -6.97 2.85
N THR A 101 3.28 -6.50 1.63
CA THR A 101 2.39 -6.74 0.49
C THR A 101 2.42 -8.22 0.08
N GLY A 102 3.60 -8.83 0.00
CA GLY A 102 3.74 -10.26 -0.29
C GLY A 102 3.03 -11.13 0.76
N PHE A 103 3.18 -10.79 2.03
CA PHE A 103 2.48 -11.48 3.12
C PHE A 103 0.95 -11.32 3.01
N ALA A 104 0.47 -10.11 2.67
CA ALA A 104 -0.95 -9.87 2.45
C ALA A 104 -1.53 -10.72 1.32
N GLN A 105 -0.81 -10.87 0.22
CA GLN A 105 -1.22 -11.72 -0.91
C GLN A 105 -1.35 -13.20 -0.52
N GLY A 106 -0.58 -13.67 0.44
CA GLY A 106 -0.67 -15.04 0.96
C GLY A 106 -1.90 -15.28 1.83
N PHE A 107 -2.20 -14.39 2.76
CA PHE A 107 -3.27 -14.63 3.74
C PHE A 107 -4.67 -14.19 3.28
N VAL A 108 -4.79 -13.21 2.38
CA VAL A 108 -6.10 -12.73 1.89
C VAL A 108 -6.95 -13.86 1.30
N PRO A 109 -6.42 -14.74 0.42
CA PRO A 109 -7.20 -15.87 -0.08
C PRO A 109 -7.63 -16.86 1.02
N ILE A 110 -6.77 -17.11 2.01
CA ILE A 110 -7.08 -18.01 3.13
C ILE A 110 -8.26 -17.49 3.94
N ILE A 111 -8.24 -16.20 4.26
CA ILE A 111 -9.32 -15.54 4.99
C ILE A 111 -10.61 -15.53 4.16
N SER A 112 -10.52 -15.20 2.87
CA SER A 112 -11.67 -15.15 1.96
C SER A 112 -12.32 -16.52 1.84
N TYR A 113 -11.54 -17.59 1.74
CA TYR A 113 -12.03 -18.97 1.69
C TYR A 113 -12.77 -19.36 2.97
N ASN A 114 -12.14 -19.17 4.14
CA ASN A 114 -12.76 -19.52 5.43
C ASN A 114 -14.00 -18.65 5.73
N TYR A 115 -14.01 -17.39 5.28
CA TYR A 115 -15.18 -16.53 5.36
C TYR A 115 -16.33 -17.02 4.48
N GLY A 116 -16.02 -17.46 3.25
CA GLY A 116 -17.00 -18.05 2.34
C GLY A 116 -17.56 -19.38 2.84
N HIS A 117 -16.71 -20.19 3.50
CA HIS A 117 -17.10 -21.48 4.09
C HIS A 117 -17.91 -21.33 5.39
N GLY A 118 -17.91 -20.14 6.00
CA GLY A 118 -18.67 -19.89 7.22
C GLY A 118 -17.87 -20.05 8.54
N ASP A 119 -16.61 -20.46 8.49
CA ASP A 119 -15.79 -20.74 9.67
C ASP A 119 -15.28 -19.46 10.34
N LYS A 120 -16.10 -18.94 11.25
CA LYS A 120 -15.80 -17.69 11.99
C LYS A 120 -14.58 -17.81 12.87
N GLN A 121 -14.36 -18.97 13.47
CA GLN A 121 -13.25 -19.14 14.40
C GLN A 121 -11.92 -19.09 13.64
N ARG A 122 -11.82 -19.81 12.53
CA ARG A 122 -10.63 -19.76 11.67
C ARG A 122 -10.36 -18.36 11.11
N VAL A 123 -11.40 -17.61 10.73
CA VAL A 123 -11.24 -16.22 10.29
C VAL A 123 -10.64 -15.34 11.38
N LYS A 124 -11.08 -15.48 12.65
CA LYS A 124 -10.53 -14.75 13.78
C LYS A 124 -9.08 -15.15 14.09
N ASP A 125 -8.80 -16.46 14.09
CA ASP A 125 -7.46 -16.98 14.38
C ASP A 125 -6.45 -16.58 13.31
N CYS A 126 -6.82 -16.68 12.03
CA CYS A 126 -6.03 -16.15 10.92
C CYS A 126 -5.77 -14.65 11.07
N PHE A 127 -6.81 -13.86 11.38
CA PHE A 127 -6.65 -12.43 11.56
C PHE A 127 -5.70 -12.09 12.73
N ARG A 128 -5.80 -12.81 13.85
CA ARG A 128 -4.91 -12.61 15.00
C ARG A 128 -3.44 -12.84 14.61
N ILE A 129 -3.16 -13.91 13.89
CA ILE A 129 -1.79 -14.23 13.41
C ILE A 129 -1.30 -13.13 12.46
N VAL A 130 -2.13 -12.76 11.47
CA VAL A 130 -1.83 -11.70 10.51
C VAL A 130 -1.53 -10.37 11.20
N LEU A 131 -2.37 -9.99 12.16
CA LEU A 131 -2.21 -8.75 12.92
C LEU A 131 -0.87 -8.73 13.67
N ILE A 132 -0.55 -9.81 14.39
CA ILE A 132 0.70 -9.90 15.15
C ILE A 132 1.91 -9.83 14.20
N VAL A 133 1.91 -10.62 13.14
CA VAL A 133 3.04 -10.68 12.20
C VAL A 133 3.23 -9.35 11.47
N MET A 134 2.16 -8.78 10.89
CA MET A 134 2.26 -7.52 10.15
C MET A 134 2.62 -6.34 11.05
N PHE A 135 2.03 -6.27 12.25
CA PHE A 135 2.33 -5.20 13.19
C PHE A 135 3.76 -5.31 13.71
N SER A 136 4.18 -6.49 14.17
CA SER A 136 5.53 -6.70 14.72
C SER A 136 6.61 -6.46 13.67
N PHE A 137 6.43 -6.99 12.46
CA PHE A 137 7.38 -6.79 11.35
C PHE A 137 7.50 -5.30 11.00
N ASN A 138 6.36 -4.62 10.82
CA ASN A 138 6.36 -3.20 10.51
C ASN A 138 7.00 -2.37 11.64
N LEU A 139 6.65 -2.65 12.89
CA LEU A 139 7.16 -1.93 14.05
C LEU A 139 8.69 -2.09 14.17
N ILE A 140 9.20 -3.30 14.07
CA ILE A 140 10.65 -3.58 14.13
C ILE A 140 11.38 -2.82 13.03
N LEU A 141 10.86 -2.87 11.79
CA LEU A 141 11.50 -2.23 10.65
C LEU A 141 11.46 -0.70 10.74
N MET A 142 10.33 -0.13 11.16
CA MET A 142 10.19 1.32 11.35
C MET A 142 11.07 1.82 12.50
N LEU A 143 11.14 1.09 13.61
CA LEU A 143 12.04 1.42 14.71
C LEU A 143 13.51 1.35 14.29
N PHE A 144 13.88 0.36 13.49
CA PHE A 144 15.24 0.27 12.94
C PHE A 144 15.58 1.53 12.10
N MET A 145 14.67 1.93 11.19
CA MET A 145 14.89 3.11 10.34
C MET A 145 14.94 4.41 11.16
N ILE A 146 14.13 4.53 12.20
CA ILE A 146 14.08 5.71 13.06
C ILE A 146 15.34 5.80 13.95
N LEU A 147 15.84 4.67 14.45
CA LEU A 147 17.00 4.63 15.33
C LEU A 147 18.34 4.73 14.56
N PHE A 148 18.36 4.26 13.30
CA PHE A 148 19.57 4.24 12.48
C PHE A 148 19.37 4.98 11.12
N PRO A 149 18.89 6.22 11.13
CA PRO A 149 18.55 6.95 9.89
C PRO A 149 19.76 7.18 8.98
N SER A 150 20.93 7.47 9.55
CA SER A 150 22.16 7.66 8.77
C SER A 150 22.62 6.39 8.06
N THR A 151 22.50 5.22 8.71
CA THR A 151 22.83 3.93 8.10
C THR A 151 21.87 3.61 6.95
N VAL A 152 20.59 3.93 7.10
CA VAL A 152 19.62 3.76 6.01
C VAL A 152 19.91 4.71 4.87
N ALA A 153 20.19 6.00 5.16
CA ALA A 153 20.49 6.99 4.15
C ALA A 153 21.76 6.66 3.35
N SER A 154 22.83 6.19 4.03
CA SER A 154 24.10 5.83 3.38
C SER A 154 23.98 4.65 2.40
N ALA A 155 22.93 3.83 2.52
CA ALA A 155 22.64 2.78 1.53
C ALA A 155 22.12 3.35 0.19
N PHE A 156 21.63 4.60 0.17
CA PHE A 156 21.05 5.23 -1.02
C PHE A 156 21.93 6.33 -1.60
N THR A 157 22.78 6.99 -0.78
CA THR A 157 23.62 8.10 -1.20
C THR A 157 24.93 8.14 -0.43
N SER A 158 25.97 8.76 -1.05
CA SER A 158 27.24 9.07 -0.40
C SER A 158 27.40 10.56 -0.12
N ASP A 159 26.39 11.37 -0.37
CA ASP A 159 26.36 12.80 -0.13
C ASP A 159 26.07 13.06 1.35
N GLU A 160 27.06 13.63 2.05
CA GLU A 160 26.99 13.87 3.51
C GLU A 160 25.89 14.87 3.87
N GLU A 161 25.71 15.94 3.07
CA GLU A 161 24.67 16.95 3.32
C GLU A 161 23.27 16.34 3.24
N LEU A 162 23.08 15.45 2.26
CA LEU A 162 21.82 14.73 2.08
C LEU A 162 21.60 13.69 3.20
N ILE A 163 22.65 12.99 3.65
CA ILE A 163 22.59 12.06 4.78
C ILE A 163 22.18 12.79 6.05
N ASP A 164 22.79 13.94 6.33
CA ASP A 164 22.43 14.75 7.50
C ASP A 164 21.00 15.26 7.43
N THR A 165 20.55 15.66 6.25
CA THR A 165 19.15 16.05 6.04
C THR A 165 18.20 14.88 6.33
N VAL A 166 18.46 13.70 5.80
CA VAL A 166 17.64 12.50 6.03
C VAL A 166 17.66 12.09 7.50
N ARG A 167 18.78 12.27 8.19
CA ARG A 167 18.96 11.90 9.60
C ARG A 167 17.92 12.55 10.52
N TRP A 168 17.61 13.83 10.35
CA TRP A 168 16.61 14.50 11.18
C TRP A 168 15.20 14.40 10.64
N VAL A 169 15.03 14.27 9.31
CA VAL A 169 13.70 14.19 8.68
C VAL A 169 13.08 12.80 8.84
N MET A 170 13.86 11.73 8.72
CA MET A 170 13.37 10.35 8.72
C MET A 170 12.57 9.99 9.97
N PRO A 171 13.01 10.31 11.20
CA PRO A 171 12.22 10.03 12.41
C PRO A 171 10.86 10.73 12.40
N ILE A 172 10.81 11.98 11.92
CA ILE A 172 9.56 12.76 11.85
C ILE A 172 8.61 12.13 10.85
N PHE A 173 9.10 11.82 9.64
CA PHE A 173 8.32 11.26 8.55
C PHE A 173 7.77 9.88 8.87
N LEU A 174 8.57 9.00 9.51
CA LEU A 174 8.21 7.63 9.82
C LEU A 174 7.44 7.47 11.14
N ALA A 175 7.35 8.50 11.97
CA ALA A 175 6.69 8.41 13.29
C ALA A 175 5.28 7.83 13.20
N GLY A 176 4.45 8.33 12.28
CA GLY A 176 3.08 7.83 12.06
C GLY A 176 3.03 6.43 11.47
N MET A 177 4.06 6.03 10.74
CA MET A 177 4.14 4.73 10.10
C MET A 177 4.48 3.58 11.06
N THR A 178 4.89 3.85 12.28
CA THR A 178 5.14 2.81 13.30
C THR A 178 3.89 1.95 13.55
N ILE A 179 2.71 2.57 13.51
CA ILE A 179 1.41 1.88 13.69
C ILE A 179 0.76 1.46 12.36
N PHE A 180 1.42 1.70 11.24
CA PHE A 180 0.88 1.41 9.90
C PHE A 180 0.63 -0.09 9.64
N GLY A 181 1.43 -0.96 10.26
CA GLY A 181 1.21 -2.41 10.22
C GLY A 181 -0.19 -2.82 10.69
N LEU A 182 -0.72 -2.14 11.71
CA LEU A 182 -2.08 -2.33 12.22
C LEU A 182 -3.13 -1.93 11.17
N GLN A 183 -2.95 -0.76 10.55
CA GLN A 183 -3.83 -0.31 9.47
C GLN A 183 -3.82 -1.29 8.30
N ARG A 184 -2.62 -1.74 7.85
CA ARG A 184 -2.47 -2.69 6.76
C ARG A 184 -3.19 -4.00 7.03
N ALA A 185 -3.05 -4.57 8.24
CA ALA A 185 -3.75 -5.79 8.64
C ALA A 185 -5.27 -5.62 8.58
N CYS A 186 -5.80 -4.54 9.18
CA CYS A 186 -7.24 -4.26 9.19
C CYS A 186 -7.79 -3.98 7.79
N GLN A 187 -7.08 -3.21 6.96
CA GLN A 187 -7.51 -2.85 5.62
C GLN A 187 -7.53 -4.07 4.68
N ASN A 188 -6.48 -4.91 4.70
CA ASN A 188 -6.46 -6.15 3.92
C ASN A 188 -7.53 -7.14 4.40
N MET A 189 -7.85 -7.15 5.69
CA MET A 189 -8.96 -7.92 6.23
C MET A 189 -10.30 -7.46 5.65
N PHE A 190 -10.55 -6.15 5.52
CA PHE A 190 -11.75 -5.64 4.85
C PHE A 190 -11.82 -6.09 3.39
N VAL A 191 -10.69 -6.11 2.67
CA VAL A 191 -10.63 -6.63 1.30
C VAL A 191 -10.97 -8.12 1.26
N ALA A 192 -10.36 -8.93 2.14
CA ALA A 192 -10.61 -10.37 2.24
C ALA A 192 -12.07 -10.70 2.56
N LEU A 193 -12.74 -9.86 3.34
CA LEU A 193 -14.16 -9.99 3.70
C LEU A 193 -15.12 -9.35 2.68
N GLY A 194 -14.62 -8.93 1.50
CA GLY A 194 -15.43 -8.34 0.44
C GLY A 194 -15.94 -6.92 0.72
N GLN A 195 -15.34 -6.20 1.68
CA GLN A 195 -15.72 -4.84 2.07
C GLN A 195 -14.88 -3.78 1.32
N ALA A 196 -14.75 -3.90 0.00
CA ALA A 196 -13.91 -3.03 -0.83
C ALA A 196 -14.23 -1.54 -0.66
N LYS A 197 -15.50 -1.16 -0.51
CA LYS A 197 -15.92 0.24 -0.30
C LYS A 197 -15.29 0.87 0.94
N ILE A 198 -15.17 0.09 2.03
CA ILE A 198 -14.55 0.56 3.28
C ILE A 198 -13.05 0.75 3.08
N SER A 199 -12.39 -0.19 2.40
CA SER A 199 -10.96 -0.10 2.10
C SER A 199 -10.63 1.11 1.24
N ILE A 200 -11.44 1.40 0.20
CA ILE A 200 -11.29 2.59 -0.65
C ILE A 200 -11.48 3.87 0.18
N PHE A 201 -12.51 3.92 1.02
CA PHE A 201 -12.75 5.08 1.87
C PHE A 201 -11.56 5.38 2.78
N ILE A 202 -10.97 4.36 3.41
CA ILE A 202 -9.79 4.51 4.28
C ILE A 202 -8.59 5.01 3.47
N ALA A 203 -8.38 4.50 2.26
CA ALA A 203 -7.29 4.95 1.40
C ALA A 203 -7.44 6.42 0.99
N LEU A 204 -8.64 6.83 0.61
CA LEU A 204 -8.96 8.23 0.25
C LEU A 204 -8.89 9.16 1.47
N LEU A 205 -9.38 8.70 2.63
CA LEU A 205 -9.27 9.44 3.89
C LEU A 205 -7.82 9.79 4.19
N ARG A 206 -6.93 8.80 4.11
CA ARG A 206 -5.51 8.97 4.39
C ARG A 206 -4.84 9.93 3.42
N LYS A 207 -4.97 9.71 2.12
CA LYS A 207 -4.20 10.40 1.09
C LYS A 207 -4.82 11.72 0.65
N VAL A 208 -6.14 11.76 0.44
CA VAL A 208 -6.82 12.94 -0.12
C VAL A 208 -7.32 13.87 0.99
N ILE A 209 -8.02 13.30 1.98
CA ILE A 209 -8.72 14.10 2.98
C ILE A 209 -7.75 14.61 4.07
N LEU A 210 -6.76 13.79 4.45
CA LEU A 210 -5.82 14.15 5.51
C LEU A 210 -4.51 14.68 4.94
N LEU A 211 -3.81 13.90 4.12
CA LEU A 211 -2.44 14.23 3.73
C LEU A 211 -2.35 15.49 2.88
N ILE A 212 -3.17 15.63 1.83
CA ILE A 212 -3.08 16.79 0.93
C ILE A 212 -3.33 18.10 1.68
N PRO A 213 -4.43 18.27 2.46
CA PRO A 213 -4.63 19.49 3.22
C PRO A 213 -3.54 19.74 4.26
N LEU A 214 -3.08 18.70 4.97
CA LEU A 214 -2.01 18.85 5.95
C LEU A 214 -0.67 19.24 5.29
N ALA A 215 -0.33 18.66 4.14
CA ALA A 215 0.89 18.99 3.40
C ALA A 215 0.89 20.42 2.84
N LEU A 216 -0.28 21.04 2.68
CA LEU A 216 -0.41 22.43 2.28
C LEU A 216 -0.47 23.39 3.48
N LEU A 217 -1.10 22.97 4.58
CA LEU A 217 -1.30 23.82 5.76
C LEU A 217 -0.12 23.84 6.72
N LEU A 218 0.44 22.66 7.07
CA LEU A 218 1.51 22.56 8.06
C LEU A 218 2.79 23.32 7.70
N PRO A 219 3.21 23.41 6.42
CA PRO A 219 4.38 24.19 6.04
C PRO A 219 4.30 25.66 6.40
N HIS A 220 3.10 26.24 6.48
CA HIS A 220 2.91 27.64 6.88
C HIS A 220 3.27 27.89 8.37
N PHE A 221 3.15 26.85 9.22
CA PHE A 221 3.42 26.94 10.65
C PHE A 221 4.78 26.38 11.04
N MET A 222 5.24 25.32 10.36
CA MET A 222 6.43 24.55 10.74
C MET A 222 7.51 24.52 9.66
N GLY A 223 7.33 25.29 8.57
CA GLY A 223 8.29 25.27 7.46
C GLY A 223 8.41 23.87 6.82
N VAL A 224 9.63 23.50 6.43
CA VAL A 224 9.92 22.22 5.77
C VAL A 224 9.54 21.01 6.63
N THR A 225 9.69 21.11 7.95
CA THR A 225 9.30 20.05 8.90
C THR A 225 7.82 19.72 8.81
N GLY A 226 6.99 20.74 8.54
CA GLY A 226 5.54 20.59 8.38
C GLY A 226 5.15 19.69 7.21
N VAL A 227 5.89 19.69 6.11
CA VAL A 227 5.62 18.81 4.97
C VAL A 227 5.81 17.34 5.35
N TYR A 228 6.89 17.03 6.06
CA TYR A 228 7.18 15.66 6.51
C TYR A 228 6.25 15.22 7.64
N ALA A 229 5.94 16.12 8.57
CA ALA A 229 4.99 15.85 9.64
C ALA A 229 3.57 15.59 9.13
N ALA A 230 3.19 16.17 7.98
CA ALA A 230 1.90 15.91 7.36
C ALA A 230 1.68 14.42 7.04
N GLU A 231 2.71 13.72 6.52
CA GLU A 231 2.63 12.27 6.27
C GLU A 231 2.46 11.52 7.60
N ALA A 232 3.28 11.83 8.61
CA ALA A 232 3.22 11.17 9.92
C ALA A 232 1.84 11.33 10.61
N VAL A 233 1.29 12.55 10.61
CA VAL A 233 -0.02 12.84 11.20
C VAL A 233 -1.15 12.17 10.43
N SER A 234 -1.07 12.21 9.09
CA SER A 234 -2.06 11.55 8.22
C SER A 234 -2.07 10.05 8.43
N ASP A 235 -0.90 9.42 8.46
CA ASP A 235 -0.76 7.98 8.65
C ASP A 235 -1.22 7.52 10.02
N ALA A 236 -0.84 8.23 11.09
CA ALA A 236 -1.29 7.94 12.44
C ALA A 236 -2.82 8.07 12.56
N THR A 237 -3.38 9.15 12.06
CA THR A 237 -4.83 9.40 12.12
C THR A 237 -5.59 8.33 11.33
N ALA A 238 -5.14 8.01 10.11
CA ALA A 238 -5.75 6.98 9.29
C ALA A 238 -5.65 5.59 9.91
N ALA A 239 -4.53 5.26 10.56
CA ALA A 239 -4.36 3.98 11.26
C ALA A 239 -5.33 3.85 12.44
N ILE A 240 -5.50 4.91 13.22
CA ILE A 240 -6.46 4.96 14.33
C ILE A 240 -7.89 4.81 13.79
N CYS A 241 -8.28 5.63 12.80
CA CYS A 241 -9.61 5.56 12.19
C CYS A 241 -9.92 4.19 11.60
N CYS A 242 -8.95 3.60 10.88
CA CYS A 242 -9.10 2.26 10.29
C CYS A 242 -9.32 1.20 11.38
N THR A 243 -8.54 1.26 12.45
CA THR A 243 -8.63 0.29 13.56
C THR A 243 -9.95 0.42 14.31
N LEU A 244 -10.38 1.64 14.63
CA LEU A 244 -11.66 1.88 15.27
C LEU A 244 -12.84 1.40 14.41
N LEU A 245 -12.80 1.71 13.11
CA LEU A 245 -13.79 1.25 12.15
C LEU A 245 -13.80 -0.27 12.05
N PHE A 246 -12.62 -0.91 12.12
CA PHE A 246 -12.49 -2.35 12.09
C PHE A 246 -13.10 -2.98 13.35
N ILE A 247 -12.78 -2.51 14.53
CA ILE A 247 -13.34 -2.99 15.81
C ILE A 247 -14.87 -2.91 15.78
N TRP A 248 -15.42 -1.83 15.23
CA TRP A 248 -16.87 -1.64 15.16
C TRP A 248 -17.57 -2.51 14.10
N LYS A 249 -16.95 -2.68 12.91
CA LYS A 249 -17.56 -3.36 11.76
C LYS A 249 -17.31 -4.87 11.77
N PHE A 250 -16.16 -5.33 12.25
CA PHE A 250 -15.76 -6.72 12.17
C PHE A 250 -16.74 -7.70 12.83
N PRO A 251 -17.24 -7.45 14.05
CA PRO A 251 -18.24 -8.33 14.68
C PRO A 251 -19.54 -8.38 13.87
N LYS A 252 -19.95 -7.25 13.29
CA LYS A 252 -21.17 -7.16 12.45
C LYS A 252 -21.04 -7.94 11.15
N ILE A 253 -19.85 -7.92 10.54
CA ILE A 253 -19.57 -8.68 9.31
C ILE A 253 -19.58 -10.18 9.61
N LEU A 254 -18.92 -10.61 10.69
CA LEU A 254 -18.92 -12.01 11.11
C LEU A 254 -20.31 -12.50 11.53
N GLY A 255 -21.15 -11.62 12.08
CA GLY A 255 -22.54 -11.96 12.41
C GLY A 255 -23.40 -12.31 11.21
N LYS A 256 -23.09 -11.78 10.01
CA LYS A 256 -23.82 -12.11 8.77
C LYS A 256 -23.58 -13.54 8.28
N ILE A 257 -22.49 -14.18 8.64
CA ILE A 257 -22.19 -15.57 8.32
C ILE A 257 -23.30 -16.47 8.92
N LYS A 258 -23.65 -16.29 10.19
CA LYS A 258 -24.65 -17.09 10.89
C LYS A 258 -26.04 -17.05 10.22
N LYS A 259 -26.46 -15.85 9.77
CA LYS A 259 -27.73 -15.68 9.06
C LYS A 259 -27.76 -16.35 7.68
N LYS A 260 -26.59 -16.53 7.06
CA LYS A 260 -26.50 -17.17 5.74
C LYS A 260 -26.54 -18.69 5.84
N GLU A 261 -25.97 -19.26 6.91
CA GLU A 261 -26.08 -20.69 7.23
C GLU A 261 -27.51 -21.08 7.60
N GLU A 262 -28.17 -20.28 8.45
CA GLU A 262 -29.58 -20.50 8.86
C GLU A 262 -30.54 -20.42 7.65
N ARG A 263 -30.25 -19.56 6.66
CA ARG A 263 -31.06 -19.49 5.42
C ARG A 263 -30.76 -20.60 4.40
N ALA A 264 -29.58 -21.20 4.45
CA ALA A 264 -29.20 -22.31 3.58
C ALA A 264 -29.70 -23.69 4.15
N ALA A 265 -30.03 -23.69 5.44
CA ALA A 265 -30.58 -24.88 6.13
C ALA A 265 -32.12 -24.91 6.15
N GLN A 266 -32.81 -23.85 5.71
CA GLN A 266 -34.26 -23.74 5.45
C GLN A 266 -34.55 -23.93 3.96
#